data_0c84bf8ba3135260938010886d610160
#
_entry.id   0c84bf8ba3135260938010886d610160
#
_cell.length_a   1.000
_cell.length_b   1.000
_cell.length_c   1.000
_cell.angle_alpha   90.00
_cell.angle_beta   90.00
_cell.angle_gamma   90.00
#
_symmetry.space_group_name_H-M   'P 1'
#
loop_
_entity.id
_entity.type
_entity.pdbx_description
1 polymer ?
#
loop_
_entity_poly.entity_id
_entity_poly.type
_entity_poly.pdbx_seq_one_letter_code
_entity_poly.pdbx_strand_id
1 'polypeptide(L)'
;MKQEFKIISNLINKNTRVVYIESVGNPKLDVLDIESISKIAKKSKLPLIVDNTVATPYLIKPIDFGADVVVHSATKFLSGHGNSVVGAIVDAGKFDYAQHKDRFP
;
A
#
# COMPACT_ATOMS: atom_id res chain seq x y z
N MET A 1 4.90 -17.42 -10.67
CA MET A 1 4.25 -16.53 -9.67
C MET A 1 4.25 -17.25 -8.34
N LYS A 2 4.77 -16.61 -7.29
CA LYS A 2 4.78 -17.19 -5.94
C LYS A 2 3.34 -17.49 -5.50
N GLN A 3 3.15 -18.53 -4.69
CA GLN A 3 1.81 -19.00 -4.25
C GLN A 3 1.00 -17.89 -3.55
N GLU A 4 1.67 -17.04 -2.81
CA GLU A 4 1.09 -15.88 -2.10
C GLU A 4 0.39 -14.90 -3.05
N PHE A 5 0.97 -14.64 -4.22
CA PHE A 5 0.39 -13.72 -5.20
C PHE A 5 -0.84 -14.30 -5.89
N LYS A 6 -0.91 -15.63 -6.06
CA LYS A 6 -2.12 -16.30 -6.53
C LYS A 6 -3.27 -16.15 -5.55
N ILE A 7 -2.99 -16.22 -4.25
CA ILE A 7 -4.00 -16.05 -3.20
C ILE A 7 -4.59 -14.64 -3.28
N ILE A 8 -3.75 -13.60 -3.33
CA ILE A 8 -4.22 -12.21 -3.46
C ILE A 8 -5.11 -12.04 -4.71
N SER A 9 -4.65 -12.54 -5.86
CA SER A 9 -5.40 -12.43 -7.11
C SER A 9 -6.76 -13.13 -7.04
N ASN A 10 -6.86 -14.27 -6.36
CA ASN A 10 -8.10 -15.04 -6.22
C ASN A 10 -9.11 -14.41 -5.24
N LEU A 11 -8.65 -13.59 -4.30
CA LEU A 11 -9.51 -12.90 -3.34
C LEU A 11 -10.16 -11.63 -3.92
N ILE A 12 -9.59 -11.08 -4.99
CA ILE A 12 -10.13 -9.89 -5.64
C ILE A 12 -11.43 -10.22 -6.35
N ASN A 13 -12.47 -9.43 -6.09
CA ASN A 13 -13.79 -9.55 -6.69
C ASN A 13 -14.41 -8.16 -6.98
N LYS A 14 -15.66 -8.12 -7.46
CA LYS A 14 -16.36 -6.87 -7.81
C LYS A 14 -16.53 -5.89 -6.65
N ASN A 15 -16.52 -6.38 -5.41
CA ASN A 15 -16.67 -5.56 -4.21
C ASN A 15 -15.34 -5.04 -3.66
N THR A 16 -14.20 -5.54 -4.18
CA THR A 16 -12.88 -5.07 -3.77
C THR A 16 -12.67 -3.63 -4.24
N ARG A 17 -12.26 -2.74 -3.35
CA ARG A 17 -12.01 -1.33 -3.63
C ARG A 17 -10.53 -0.96 -3.59
N VAL A 18 -9.73 -1.69 -2.84
CA VAL A 18 -8.33 -1.37 -2.60
C VAL A 18 -7.54 -2.64 -2.29
N VAL A 19 -6.27 -2.63 -2.63
CA VAL A 19 -5.28 -3.55 -2.06
C VAL A 19 -4.49 -2.76 -1.03
N TYR A 20 -4.52 -3.21 0.22
CA TYR A 20 -3.82 -2.57 1.34
C TYR A 20 -2.80 -3.53 1.92
N ILE A 21 -1.56 -3.06 2.07
CA ILE A 21 -0.46 -3.86 2.62
C ILE A 21 0.41 -3.01 3.55
N GLU A 22 1.17 -3.66 4.43
CA GLU A 22 2.29 -3.05 5.14
C GLU A 22 3.59 -3.36 4.39
N SER A 23 4.49 -2.37 4.26
CA SER A 23 5.81 -2.59 3.65
C SER A 23 6.66 -3.55 4.47
N VAL A 24 6.60 -3.39 5.78
CA VAL A 24 7.17 -4.30 6.78
C VAL A 24 6.09 -4.62 7.79
N GLY A 25 5.68 -5.87 7.85
CA GLY A 25 4.59 -6.33 8.69
C GLY A 25 4.93 -6.30 10.18
N ASN A 26 3.92 -6.07 11.03
CA ASN A 26 4.04 -6.10 12.47
C ASN A 26 3.12 -7.19 13.03
N PRO A 27 3.58 -8.17 13.83
CA PRO A 27 4.89 -8.21 14.53
C PRO A 27 5.98 -9.02 13.83
N LYS A 28 5.67 -9.74 12.74
CA LYS A 28 6.61 -10.72 12.15
C LYS A 28 7.77 -10.09 11.40
N LEU A 29 7.69 -8.81 11.06
CA LEU A 29 8.66 -8.08 10.25
C LEU A 29 8.87 -8.67 8.83
N ASP A 30 7.85 -9.31 8.30
CA ASP A 30 7.86 -9.79 6.91
C ASP A 30 7.95 -8.59 5.96
N VAL A 31 8.88 -8.65 5.02
CA VAL A 31 9.06 -7.62 4.00
C VAL A 31 8.34 -8.07 2.73
N LEU A 32 7.38 -7.29 2.27
CA LEU A 32 6.58 -7.65 1.11
C LEU A 32 7.20 -7.16 -0.21
N ASP A 33 7.01 -7.95 -1.27
CA ASP A 33 7.34 -7.57 -2.64
C ASP A 33 6.27 -6.63 -3.20
N ILE A 34 6.43 -5.33 -2.90
CA ILE A 34 5.49 -4.27 -3.28
C ILE A 34 5.31 -4.23 -4.80
N GLU A 35 6.38 -4.41 -5.57
CA GLU A 35 6.32 -4.33 -7.03
C GLU A 35 5.43 -5.44 -7.62
N SER A 36 5.58 -6.66 -7.16
CA SER A 36 4.74 -7.77 -7.61
C SER A 36 3.28 -7.58 -7.25
N ILE A 37 3.00 -7.07 -6.04
CA ILE A 37 1.63 -6.79 -5.58
C ILE A 37 1.03 -5.62 -6.38
N SER A 38 1.82 -4.59 -6.70
CA SER A 38 1.36 -3.46 -7.51
C SER A 38 0.93 -3.90 -8.92
N LYS A 39 1.63 -4.86 -9.52
CA LYS A 39 1.25 -5.43 -10.82
C LYS A 39 -0.12 -6.13 -10.76
N ILE A 40 -0.41 -6.83 -9.66
CA ILE A 40 -1.72 -7.47 -9.43
C ILE A 40 -2.82 -6.43 -9.26
N ALA A 41 -2.59 -5.43 -8.42
CA ALA A 41 -3.53 -4.34 -8.19
C ALA A 41 -3.86 -3.60 -9.49
N LYS A 42 -2.86 -3.22 -10.27
CA LYS A 42 -3.02 -2.55 -11.57
C LYS A 42 -3.81 -3.40 -12.57
N LYS A 43 -3.49 -4.69 -12.68
CA LYS A 43 -4.23 -5.62 -13.55
C LYS A 43 -5.71 -5.69 -13.17
N SER A 44 -6.00 -5.57 -11.89
CA SER A 44 -7.36 -5.61 -11.34
C SER A 44 -8.03 -4.23 -11.29
N LYS A 45 -7.37 -3.18 -11.79
CA LYS A 45 -7.85 -1.78 -11.76
C LYS A 45 -8.18 -1.31 -10.34
N LEU A 46 -7.30 -1.63 -9.40
CA LEU A 46 -7.39 -1.28 -7.99
C LEU A 46 -6.19 -0.43 -7.58
N PRO A 47 -6.38 0.58 -6.72
CA PRO A 47 -5.27 1.29 -6.13
C PRO A 47 -4.56 0.39 -5.11
N LEU A 48 -3.24 0.53 -5.05
CA LEU A 48 -2.40 -0.07 -4.01
C LEU A 48 -2.08 0.98 -2.94
N ILE A 49 -2.51 0.74 -1.72
CA ILE A 49 -2.14 1.53 -0.54
C ILE A 49 -1.11 0.75 0.27
N VAL A 50 -0.02 1.41 0.60
CA VAL A 50 1.06 0.82 1.41
C VAL A 50 1.22 1.58 2.71
N ASP A 51 1.04 0.90 3.83
CA ASP A 51 1.43 1.41 5.13
C ASP A 51 2.94 1.24 5.31
N ASN A 52 3.64 2.36 5.35
CA ASN A 52 5.11 2.39 5.44
C ASN A 52 5.61 2.89 6.80
N THR A 53 4.80 2.68 7.83
CA THR A 53 5.07 3.19 9.19
C THR A 53 6.39 2.68 9.74
N VAL A 54 6.67 1.38 9.61
CA VAL A 54 7.86 0.75 10.19
C VAL A 54 9.13 1.15 9.44
N ALA A 55 9.12 1.05 8.11
CA ALA A 55 10.30 1.33 7.30
C ALA A 55 10.59 2.82 7.17
N THR A 56 9.58 3.67 7.15
CA THR A 56 9.66 5.11 6.84
C THR A 56 10.16 5.37 5.40
N PRO A 57 10.05 6.60 4.87
CA PRO A 57 10.58 6.94 3.55
C PRO A 57 12.12 6.87 3.47
N TYR A 58 12.78 6.77 4.62
CA TYR A 58 14.23 6.63 4.67
C TYR A 58 14.70 5.26 4.15
N LEU A 59 14.02 4.18 4.55
CA LEU A 59 14.39 2.83 4.11
C LEU A 59 13.70 2.42 2.82
N ILE A 60 12.40 2.72 2.67
CA ILE A 60 11.59 2.31 1.52
C ILE A 60 10.71 3.47 1.06
N LYS A 61 10.71 3.72 -0.24
CA LYS A 61 9.75 4.63 -0.91
C LYS A 61 8.78 3.80 -1.75
N PRO A 62 7.63 3.38 -1.21
CA PRO A 62 6.75 2.44 -1.90
C PRO A 62 6.23 2.92 -3.26
N ILE A 63 6.15 4.24 -3.48
CA ILE A 63 5.76 4.83 -4.78
C ILE A 63 6.72 4.42 -5.89
N ASP A 64 8.02 4.29 -5.61
CA ASP A 64 9.03 3.86 -6.59
C ASP A 64 8.81 2.39 -7.02
N PHE A 65 8.08 1.61 -6.21
CA PHE A 65 7.71 0.21 -6.47
C PHE A 65 6.26 0.05 -6.94
N GLY A 66 5.57 1.15 -7.21
CA GLY A 66 4.26 1.15 -7.83
C GLY A 66 3.07 1.29 -6.89
N ALA A 67 3.27 1.68 -5.63
CA ALA A 67 2.19 2.10 -4.75
C ALA A 67 1.52 3.37 -5.30
N ASP A 68 0.21 3.45 -5.18
CA ASP A 68 -0.57 4.64 -5.56
C ASP A 68 -0.70 5.61 -4.39
N VAL A 69 -0.84 5.08 -3.18
CA VAL A 69 -0.93 5.86 -1.94
C VAL A 69 -0.04 5.23 -0.88
N VAL A 70 0.65 6.06 -0.12
CA VAL A 70 1.45 5.64 1.04
C VAL A 70 0.90 6.31 2.29
N VAL A 71 0.70 5.51 3.34
CA VAL A 71 0.27 6.03 4.64
C VAL A 71 1.34 5.78 5.69
N HIS A 72 1.42 6.68 6.65
CA HIS A 72 2.34 6.58 7.78
C HIS A 72 1.62 6.92 9.07
N SER A 73 1.77 6.09 10.09
CA SER A 73 1.65 6.58 11.45
C SER A 73 2.92 7.33 11.81
N ALA A 74 2.94 8.63 11.55
CA ALA A 74 4.10 9.47 11.83
C ALA A 74 4.39 9.59 13.33
N THR A 75 3.44 9.18 14.18
CA THR A 75 3.59 8.98 15.63
C THR A 75 4.77 8.05 15.97
N LYS A 76 5.08 7.10 15.11
CA LYS A 76 6.08 6.04 15.34
C LYS A 76 7.48 6.52 14.95
N PHE A 77 8.12 5.84 14.00
CA PHE A 77 9.51 6.09 13.65
C PHE A 77 9.77 7.43 12.96
N LEU A 78 8.79 7.99 12.25
CA LEU A 78 8.96 9.30 11.60
C LEU A 78 9.20 10.42 12.62
N SER A 79 8.41 10.52 13.68
CA SER A 79 8.66 11.49 14.75
C SER A 79 9.81 11.05 15.68
N GLY A 80 9.97 9.73 15.82
CA GLY A 80 11.06 9.12 16.57
C GLY A 80 10.96 9.19 18.09
N HIS A 81 9.95 9.86 18.65
CA HIS A 81 9.87 10.12 20.10
C HIS A 81 8.57 9.61 20.75
N GLY A 82 7.53 9.31 19.96
CA GLY A 82 6.26 8.79 20.48
C GLY A 82 5.46 9.75 21.36
N ASN A 83 5.77 11.05 21.30
CA ASN A 83 5.13 12.10 22.10
C ASN A 83 4.10 12.94 21.33
N SER A 84 3.84 12.61 20.09
CA SER A 84 2.85 13.28 19.24
C SER A 84 2.06 12.24 18.45
N VAL A 85 0.76 12.45 18.28
CA VAL A 85 -0.10 11.59 17.45
C VAL A 85 -0.29 12.27 16.11
N VAL A 86 0.32 11.72 15.06
CA VAL A 86 0.34 12.30 13.71
C VAL A 86 0.18 11.19 12.66
N GLY A 87 -0.59 11.49 11.61
CA GLY A 87 -0.67 10.66 10.40
C GLY A 87 -0.19 11.43 9.18
N ALA A 88 0.32 10.72 8.19
CA ALA A 88 0.66 11.28 6.89
C ALA A 88 0.13 10.38 5.78
N ILE A 89 -0.41 11.00 4.73
CA ILE A 89 -0.87 10.33 3.51
C ILE A 89 -0.16 11.00 2.34
N VAL A 90 0.45 10.19 1.50
CA VAL A 90 1.14 10.63 0.27
C VAL A 90 0.48 9.95 -0.92
N ASP A 91 -0.14 10.73 -1.78
CA ASP A 91 -0.74 10.25 -3.03
C ASP A 91 0.28 10.43 -4.17
N ALA A 92 0.52 9.37 -4.94
CA ALA A 92 1.41 9.42 -6.10
C ALA A 92 0.79 10.20 -7.29
N GLY A 93 -0.51 10.50 -7.25
CA GLY A 93 -1.22 11.20 -8.32
C GLY A 93 -1.34 10.39 -9.62
N LYS A 94 -1.23 9.07 -9.56
CA LYS A 94 -1.19 8.19 -10.74
C LYS A 94 -2.46 7.38 -10.97
N PHE A 95 -3.24 7.10 -9.91
CA PHE A 95 -4.46 6.32 -10.03
C PHE A 95 -5.64 7.22 -10.41
N ASP A 96 -6.26 6.95 -11.55
CA ASP A 96 -7.42 7.72 -12.02
C ASP A 96 -8.73 7.09 -11.52
N TYR A 97 -9.21 7.56 -10.38
CA TYR A 97 -10.48 7.12 -9.78
C TYR A 97 -11.68 7.39 -10.69
N ALA A 98 -11.64 8.46 -11.48
CA ALA A 98 -12.75 8.86 -12.36
C ALA A 98 -12.99 7.87 -13.50
N GLN A 99 -11.96 7.13 -13.93
CA GLN A 99 -12.10 6.06 -14.93
C GLN A 99 -12.73 4.78 -14.36
N HIS A 100 -12.89 4.68 -13.06
CA HIS A 100 -13.36 3.47 -12.36
C HIS A 100 -14.59 3.77 -11.50
N LYS A 101 -15.56 4.54 -12.04
CA LYS A 101 -16.79 4.95 -11.34
C LYS A 101 -17.67 3.79 -10.86
N ASP A 102 -17.55 2.61 -11.47
CA ASP A 102 -18.19 1.39 -11.03
C ASP A 102 -17.71 0.92 -9.65
N ARG A 103 -16.47 1.29 -9.29
CA ARG A 103 -15.86 0.97 -8.00
C ARG A 103 -15.78 2.17 -7.06
N PHE A 104 -15.66 3.37 -7.63
CA PHE A 104 -15.47 4.64 -6.90
C PHE A 104 -16.52 5.65 -7.38
N PRO A 105 -17.79 5.51 -6.92
CA PRO A 105 -18.91 6.37 -7.32
C PRO A 105 -18.77 7.81 -6.78
#